data_245b79821b670d0cbfa4bdc7678d0fdd
#
_entry.id   245b79821b670d0cbfa4bdc7678d0fdd
#
_cell.length_a   1.000
_cell.length_b   1.000
_cell.length_c   1.000
_cell.angle_alpha   90.00
_cell.angle_beta   90.00
_cell.angle_gamma   90.00
#
_symmetry.space_group_name_H-M   'P 1'
#
loop_
_entity.id
_entity.type
_entity.pdbx_description
1 polymer ?
#
loop_
_entity_poly.entity_id
_entity_poly.type
_entity_poly.pdbx_seq_one_letter_code
_entity_poly.pdbx_strand_id
1 'polypeptide(L)'
;MKLLFTLLLVVAGGGFCAAQDVYFSAMKDELARTHKKLQLKDSVRPYFTSYVLTQSSGLRAQAAWGELEIAATAAQNEPLRTAVVNMIVGNAKENSNNFQAERALGMLYAYAPTTVYFPAGNYAGIREGFWRATDEEYRQALEMFSQKEAYKRKKRLKETGRDFAPAKAARFIGPADTAELDKPEDMNRLARELSALGKKYAYLDVARARVSGQRLNYWYADNHGGAWRLGHTVRSIYLTAQLRNKAGYRQRFETEFNYVDTPFPPQAELLEKADQWFAAINGVYPARKAEPYLGPVLLSPQAAAGFIRSLLVPEISNTTALLSDSDGGGTAGKFKDKLGQRVFAPGFTITDRPLLSSYKGTALLGYFPVDMEGVAAQDITLVKNGKLTDLPFSRSLPRVVKFRTEAP
;
A
#
# COMPACT_ATOMS: atom_id res chain seq x y z
N MET A 1 -19.74 -34.82 -61.23
CA MET A 1 -19.08 -35.59 -60.14
C MET A 1 -18.28 -34.62 -59.32
N LYS A 2 -18.87 -34.04 -58.22
CA LYS A 2 -18.27 -33.08 -57.34
C LYS A 2 -17.88 -33.81 -56.07
N LEU A 3 -16.56 -33.93 -55.78
CA LEU A 3 -16.05 -34.42 -54.49
C LEU A 3 -16.09 -33.30 -53.50
N LEU A 4 -16.88 -33.45 -52.45
CA LEU A 4 -16.81 -32.63 -51.22
C LEU A 4 -15.67 -33.18 -50.33
N PHE A 5 -14.65 -32.38 -50.08
CA PHE A 5 -13.68 -32.64 -49.03
C PHE A 5 -14.19 -31.98 -47.72
N THR A 6 -14.60 -32.80 -46.78
CA THR A 6 -14.97 -32.37 -45.44
C THR A 6 -13.67 -32.31 -44.60
N LEU A 7 -13.20 -31.10 -44.29
CA LEU A 7 -12.08 -30.87 -43.41
C LEU A 7 -12.55 -31.01 -41.96
N LEU A 8 -12.17 -32.07 -41.27
CA LEU A 8 -12.44 -32.29 -39.86
C LEU A 8 -11.43 -31.49 -39.05
N LEU A 9 -11.86 -30.34 -38.50
CA LEU A 9 -11.03 -29.54 -37.57
C LEU A 9 -11.09 -30.22 -36.20
N VAL A 10 -10.06 -30.99 -35.87
CA VAL A 10 -9.84 -31.47 -34.50
C VAL A 10 -9.32 -30.30 -33.66
N VAL A 11 -10.23 -29.63 -32.95
CA VAL A 11 -9.86 -28.71 -31.91
C VAL A 11 -9.34 -29.53 -30.74
N ALA A 12 -8.02 -29.71 -30.67
CA ALA A 12 -7.36 -30.23 -29.49
C ALA A 12 -7.55 -29.20 -28.38
N GLY A 13 -8.59 -29.37 -27.57
CA GLY A 13 -8.81 -28.67 -26.33
C GLY A 13 -7.68 -29.04 -25.34
N GLY A 14 -6.53 -28.39 -25.45
CA GLY A 14 -5.51 -28.41 -24.45
C GLY A 14 -6.07 -27.78 -23.17
N GLY A 15 -6.69 -28.61 -22.33
CA GLY A 15 -6.98 -28.20 -20.95
C GLY A 15 -5.66 -27.87 -20.29
N PHE A 16 -5.32 -26.61 -20.23
CA PHE A 16 -4.35 -26.13 -19.27
C PHE A 16 -4.88 -26.51 -17.87
N CYS A 17 -4.42 -27.64 -17.37
CA CYS A 17 -4.50 -27.96 -15.96
C CYS A 17 -3.62 -26.89 -15.27
N ALA A 18 -4.22 -25.75 -14.92
CA ALA A 18 -3.55 -24.72 -14.16
C ALA A 18 -3.10 -25.40 -12.87
N ALA A 19 -1.79 -25.59 -12.71
CA ALA A 19 -1.22 -26.11 -11.49
C ALA A 19 -1.86 -25.36 -10.34
N GLN A 20 -2.51 -26.09 -9.44
CA GLN A 20 -3.27 -25.49 -8.35
C GLN A 20 -2.33 -24.59 -7.53
N ASP A 21 -2.60 -23.30 -7.48
CA ASP A 21 -1.78 -22.33 -6.74
C ASP A 21 -1.74 -22.73 -5.26
N VAL A 22 -0.59 -23.22 -4.82
CA VAL A 22 -0.40 -23.74 -3.46
C VAL A 22 -0.73 -22.70 -2.39
N TYR A 23 -0.49 -21.42 -2.68
CA TYR A 23 -0.77 -20.32 -1.75
C TYR A 23 -2.28 -20.15 -1.57
N PHE A 24 -3.04 -20.05 -2.65
CA PHE A 24 -4.50 -19.98 -2.56
C PHE A 24 -5.13 -21.21 -1.93
N SER A 25 -4.61 -22.40 -2.23
CA SER A 25 -5.13 -23.63 -1.64
C SER A 25 -4.96 -23.64 -0.13
N ALA A 26 -3.75 -23.34 0.35
CA ALA A 26 -3.44 -23.28 1.77
C ALA A 26 -4.26 -22.19 2.50
N MET A 27 -4.39 -21.00 1.90
CA MET A 27 -5.18 -19.89 2.44
C MET A 27 -6.66 -20.26 2.57
N LYS A 28 -7.26 -20.82 1.53
CA LYS A 28 -8.68 -21.20 1.54
C LYS A 28 -8.99 -22.29 2.57
N ASP A 29 -8.12 -23.30 2.66
CA ASP A 29 -8.32 -24.38 3.63
C ASP A 29 -8.17 -23.87 5.06
N GLU A 30 -7.29 -22.91 5.29
CA GLU A 30 -7.12 -22.31 6.61
C GLU A 30 -8.28 -21.36 6.95
N LEU A 31 -8.80 -20.59 6.00
CA LEU A 31 -10.03 -19.80 6.16
C LEU A 31 -11.21 -20.68 6.51
N ALA A 32 -11.40 -21.79 5.78
CA ALA A 32 -12.48 -22.74 6.03
C ALA A 32 -12.35 -23.38 7.43
N ARG A 33 -11.12 -23.75 7.85
CA ARG A 33 -10.86 -24.26 9.20
C ARG A 33 -11.18 -23.21 10.26
N THR A 34 -10.75 -21.97 10.06
CA THR A 34 -10.99 -20.85 10.97
C THR A 34 -12.50 -20.67 11.21
N HIS A 35 -13.29 -20.51 10.17
CA HIS A 35 -14.73 -20.28 10.31
C HIS A 35 -15.49 -21.49 10.86
N LYS A 36 -15.00 -22.72 10.62
CA LYS A 36 -15.65 -23.94 11.13
C LYS A 36 -15.29 -24.23 12.59
N LYS A 37 -14.03 -23.96 13.01
CA LYS A 37 -13.50 -24.49 14.27
C LYS A 37 -13.07 -23.44 15.28
N LEU A 38 -12.76 -22.20 14.84
CA LEU A 38 -12.21 -21.19 15.73
C LEU A 38 -13.34 -20.54 16.56
N GLN A 39 -13.37 -20.90 17.81
CA GLN A 39 -14.22 -20.30 18.83
C GLN A 39 -13.66 -20.65 20.21
N LEU A 40 -13.36 -19.67 21.03
CA LEU A 40 -13.11 -19.87 22.44
C LEU A 40 -14.46 -20.08 23.18
N LYS A 41 -14.42 -20.75 24.33
CA LYS A 41 -15.62 -20.99 25.11
C LYS A 41 -16.34 -19.68 25.43
N ASP A 42 -17.64 -19.64 25.18
CA ASP A 42 -18.53 -18.50 25.44
C ASP A 42 -18.15 -17.19 24.69
N SER A 43 -17.37 -17.31 23.62
CA SER A 43 -16.94 -16.15 22.80
C SER A 43 -17.70 -16.03 21.48
N VAL A 44 -17.66 -14.83 20.88
CA VAL A 44 -18.21 -14.57 19.54
C VAL A 44 -17.31 -15.16 18.46
N ARG A 45 -17.92 -15.65 17.38
CA ARG A 45 -17.21 -16.23 16.24
C ARG A 45 -16.64 -15.14 15.31
N PRO A 46 -15.61 -15.49 14.51
CA PRO A 46 -15.20 -14.66 13.38
C PRO A 46 -16.38 -14.43 12.43
N TYR A 47 -16.63 -13.17 12.09
CA TYR A 47 -17.62 -12.75 11.10
C TYR A 47 -16.98 -12.54 9.73
N PHE A 48 -15.93 -11.74 9.69
CA PHE A 48 -15.13 -11.52 8.49
C PHE A 48 -13.67 -11.83 8.81
N THR A 49 -13.01 -12.53 7.90
CA THR A 49 -11.57 -12.80 8.00
C THR A 49 -10.97 -12.69 6.62
N SER A 50 -9.95 -11.88 6.48
CA SER A 50 -9.14 -11.82 5.27
C SER A 50 -7.69 -12.18 5.55
N TYR A 51 -7.08 -12.85 4.60
CA TYR A 51 -5.69 -13.26 4.59
C TYR A 51 -4.94 -12.57 3.46
N VAL A 52 -3.79 -11.99 3.77
CA VAL A 52 -2.83 -11.52 2.79
C VAL A 52 -1.53 -12.28 2.98
N LEU A 53 -1.07 -12.91 1.93
CA LEU A 53 0.27 -13.44 1.85
C LEU A 53 1.10 -12.53 0.96
N THR A 54 2.24 -12.07 1.46
CA THR A 54 3.24 -11.35 0.67
C THR A 54 4.49 -12.20 0.57
N GLN A 55 4.97 -12.38 -0.65
CA GLN A 55 6.30 -12.93 -0.90
C GLN A 55 7.16 -11.84 -1.52
N SER A 56 8.25 -11.48 -0.87
CA SER A 56 9.19 -10.48 -1.32
C SER A 56 10.58 -11.08 -1.50
N SER A 57 11.23 -10.76 -2.60
CA SER A 57 12.65 -10.98 -2.84
C SER A 57 13.25 -9.65 -3.24
N GLY A 58 14.46 -9.35 -2.79
CA GLY A 58 15.02 -8.05 -3.12
C GLY A 58 16.53 -7.98 -2.95
N LEU A 59 17.11 -7.03 -3.66
CA LEU A 59 18.52 -6.68 -3.60
C LEU A 59 18.66 -5.20 -3.32
N ARG A 60 19.68 -4.81 -2.56
CA ARG A 60 19.96 -3.42 -2.27
C ARG A 60 21.46 -3.18 -2.16
N ALA A 61 21.96 -2.24 -2.95
CA ALA A 61 23.29 -1.65 -2.81
C ALA A 61 23.17 -0.20 -2.36
N GLN A 62 24.08 0.27 -1.54
CA GLN A 62 24.20 1.68 -1.17
C GLN A 62 25.66 2.09 -1.15
N ALA A 63 25.96 3.24 -1.71
CA ALA A 63 27.31 3.80 -1.75
C ALA A 63 27.27 5.29 -1.44
N ALA A 64 28.36 5.79 -0.88
CA ALA A 64 28.63 7.20 -0.65
C ALA A 64 29.99 7.55 -1.24
N TRP A 65 30.06 8.63 -2.03
CA TRP A 65 31.32 9.09 -2.65
C TRP A 65 32.07 8.01 -3.45
N GLY A 66 31.35 7.04 -4.04
CA GLY A 66 31.92 5.92 -4.80
C GLY A 66 32.32 4.71 -3.97
N GLU A 67 32.19 4.74 -2.64
CA GLU A 67 32.47 3.61 -1.74
C GLU A 67 31.20 2.95 -1.25
N LEU A 68 31.16 1.61 -1.25
CA LEU A 68 29.99 0.86 -0.78
C LEU A 68 29.86 0.96 0.75
N GLU A 69 28.67 1.38 1.19
CA GLU A 69 28.22 1.28 2.58
C GLU A 69 27.43 -0.01 2.81
N ILE A 70 26.65 -0.45 1.81
CA ILE A 70 25.89 -1.69 1.80
C ILE A 70 26.10 -2.35 0.44
N ALA A 71 26.61 -3.57 0.43
CA ALA A 71 26.73 -4.35 -0.79
C ALA A 71 25.46 -5.18 -1.03
N ALA A 72 24.99 -5.21 -2.27
CA ALA A 72 24.03 -6.21 -2.71
C ALA A 72 24.70 -7.58 -2.72
N THR A 73 24.01 -8.59 -2.23
CA THR A 73 24.49 -9.98 -2.19
C THR A 73 23.37 -10.94 -2.59
N ALA A 74 23.72 -12.10 -3.12
CA ALA A 74 22.74 -13.12 -3.50
C ALA A 74 21.84 -13.56 -2.33
N ALA A 75 22.35 -13.54 -1.10
CA ALA A 75 21.59 -13.90 0.11
C ALA A 75 20.40 -12.95 0.37
N GLN A 76 20.45 -11.70 -0.07
CA GLN A 76 19.34 -10.75 0.05
C GLN A 76 18.15 -11.15 -0.84
N ASN A 77 18.35 -11.95 -1.87
CA ASN A 77 17.30 -12.36 -2.80
C ASN A 77 16.48 -13.56 -2.32
N GLU A 78 16.82 -14.12 -1.16
CA GLU A 78 16.01 -15.20 -0.56
C GLU A 78 14.58 -14.72 -0.29
N PRO A 79 13.56 -15.49 -0.72
CA PRO A 79 12.18 -15.07 -0.57
C PRO A 79 11.76 -14.97 0.90
N LEU A 80 11.40 -13.77 1.33
CA LEU A 80 10.73 -13.53 2.61
C LEU A 80 9.22 -13.62 2.42
N ARG A 81 8.54 -14.33 3.31
CA ARG A 81 7.08 -14.48 3.30
C ARG A 81 6.48 -13.92 4.56
N THR A 82 5.37 -13.20 4.40
CA THR A 82 4.58 -12.70 5.51
C THR A 82 3.11 -13.11 5.35
N ALA A 83 2.50 -13.56 6.44
CA ALA A 83 1.06 -13.73 6.56
C ALA A 83 0.49 -12.58 7.37
N VAL A 84 -0.46 -11.87 6.80
CA VAL A 84 -1.23 -10.83 7.49
C VAL A 84 -2.67 -11.30 7.59
N VAL A 85 -3.21 -11.25 8.79
CA VAL A 85 -4.61 -11.60 9.07
C VAL A 85 -5.32 -10.36 9.56
N ASN A 86 -6.47 -10.08 8.96
CA ASN A 86 -7.43 -9.12 9.48
C ASN A 86 -8.71 -9.86 9.84
N MET A 87 -9.20 -9.67 11.05
CA MET A 87 -10.37 -10.39 11.56
C MET A 87 -11.35 -9.46 12.26
N ILE A 88 -12.60 -9.61 11.90
CA ILE A 88 -13.73 -8.95 12.54
C ILE A 88 -14.57 -10.02 13.24
N VAL A 89 -14.81 -9.87 14.53
CA VAL A 89 -15.71 -10.72 15.32
C VAL A 89 -17.03 -10.01 15.58
N GLY A 90 -18.11 -10.77 15.74
CA GLY A 90 -19.46 -10.23 15.92
C GLY A 90 -20.36 -10.49 14.71
N ASN A 91 -20.96 -9.44 14.16
CA ASN A 91 -21.84 -9.52 13.00
C ASN A 91 -21.79 -8.22 12.17
N ALA A 92 -22.57 -8.12 11.09
CA ALA A 92 -22.56 -6.95 10.20
C ALA A 92 -22.93 -5.64 10.90
N LYS A 93 -23.78 -5.68 11.92
CA LYS A 93 -24.24 -4.49 12.65
C LYS A 93 -23.30 -4.13 13.80
N GLU A 94 -22.91 -5.14 14.55
CA GLU A 94 -22.12 -4.99 15.77
C GLU A 94 -20.90 -5.90 15.69
N ASN A 95 -19.73 -5.31 15.63
CA ASN A 95 -18.49 -6.05 15.51
C ASN A 95 -17.30 -5.29 16.12
N SER A 96 -16.14 -5.93 16.11
CA SER A 96 -14.90 -5.36 16.65
C SER A 96 -14.32 -4.18 15.88
N ASN A 97 -14.83 -3.89 14.68
CA ASN A 97 -14.32 -2.80 13.84
C ASN A 97 -14.80 -1.42 14.33
N ASN A 98 -14.22 -0.34 13.77
CA ASN A 98 -14.60 1.04 14.05
C ASN A 98 -14.50 1.45 15.53
N PHE A 99 -13.58 0.84 16.29
CA PHE A 99 -13.31 1.19 17.68
C PHE A 99 -11.80 1.34 17.92
N GLN A 100 -11.44 2.30 18.75
CA GLN A 100 -10.06 2.52 19.18
C GLN A 100 -10.02 2.50 20.71
N ALA A 101 -9.35 1.51 21.27
CA ALA A 101 -9.18 1.37 22.70
C ALA A 101 -8.06 2.27 23.23
N GLU A 102 -8.23 2.80 24.45
CA GLU A 102 -7.17 3.39 25.22
C GLU A 102 -6.40 2.28 25.95
N ARG A 103 -5.08 2.18 25.72
CA ARG A 103 -4.23 1.30 26.55
C ARG A 103 -3.67 2.06 27.75
N ALA A 104 -3.35 1.29 28.82
CA ALA A 104 -2.93 1.76 30.16
C ALA A 104 -1.74 2.75 30.22
N LEU A 105 -1.14 3.13 29.09
CA LEU A 105 -0.04 4.10 28.97
C LEU A 105 -0.41 5.35 28.18
N GLY A 106 -1.70 5.63 27.95
CA GLY A 106 -2.14 6.81 27.17
C GLY A 106 -1.81 6.75 25.68
N MET A 107 -1.33 5.62 25.17
CA MET A 107 -1.13 5.41 23.74
C MET A 107 -2.42 4.87 23.12
N LEU A 108 -2.99 5.65 22.21
CA LEU A 108 -4.08 5.20 21.35
C LEU A 108 -3.52 4.16 20.36
N TYR A 109 -3.95 2.93 20.47
CA TYR A 109 -3.63 1.90 19.49
C TYR A 109 -4.79 1.78 18.50
N ALA A 110 -4.54 2.22 17.27
CA ALA A 110 -5.31 1.72 16.16
C ALA A 110 -5.04 0.20 16.05
N TYR A 111 -6.10 -0.57 15.84
CA TYR A 111 -5.99 -1.99 15.56
C TYR A 111 -5.07 -2.20 14.35
N ALA A 112 -3.98 -2.92 14.54
CA ALA A 112 -3.06 -3.31 13.49
C ALA A 112 -3.18 -4.81 13.24
N PRO A 113 -3.38 -5.25 11.99
CA PRO A 113 -3.48 -6.67 11.68
C PRO A 113 -2.24 -7.44 12.12
N THR A 114 -2.45 -8.64 12.65
CA THR A 114 -1.34 -9.50 13.06
C THR A 114 -0.52 -9.94 11.85
N THR A 115 0.79 -9.72 11.93
CA THR A 115 1.75 -10.08 10.89
C THR A 115 2.72 -11.15 11.39
N VAL A 116 2.81 -12.26 10.69
CA VAL A 116 3.74 -13.35 11.00
C VAL A 116 4.69 -13.59 9.82
N TYR A 117 5.98 -13.64 10.11
CA TYR A 117 7.03 -14.02 9.17
C TYR A 117 7.22 -15.53 9.18
N PHE A 118 7.39 -16.14 8.01
CA PHE A 118 7.65 -17.57 7.90
C PHE A 118 8.50 -17.92 6.67
N PRO A 119 9.46 -18.88 6.78
CA PRO A 119 10.36 -19.20 5.68
C PRO A 119 9.74 -20.17 4.68
N ALA A 120 8.88 -21.09 5.14
CA ALA A 120 8.38 -22.18 4.33
C ALA A 120 7.38 -21.70 3.26
N GLY A 121 7.63 -22.04 1.99
CA GLY A 121 6.76 -21.74 0.87
C GLY A 121 5.89 -22.93 0.42
N ASN A 122 5.87 -24.03 1.17
CA ASN A 122 5.04 -25.19 0.90
C ASN A 122 3.66 -25.08 1.58
N TYR A 123 2.73 -25.93 1.20
CA TYR A 123 1.35 -25.92 1.69
C TYR A 123 1.24 -25.94 3.23
N ALA A 124 2.02 -26.80 3.89
CA ALA A 124 1.97 -26.95 5.35
C ALA A 124 2.50 -25.69 6.07
N GLY A 125 3.65 -25.17 5.62
CA GLY A 125 4.26 -23.97 6.20
C GLY A 125 3.41 -22.72 6.02
N ILE A 126 2.74 -22.57 4.87
CA ILE A 126 1.80 -21.46 4.64
C ILE A 126 0.61 -21.57 5.60
N ARG A 127 0.03 -22.75 5.76
CA ARG A 127 -1.07 -22.98 6.70
C ARG A 127 -0.67 -22.71 8.14
N GLU A 128 0.52 -23.15 8.55
CA GLU A 128 1.05 -22.87 9.89
C GLU A 128 1.21 -21.36 10.12
N GLY A 129 1.78 -20.63 9.16
CA GLY A 129 1.92 -19.17 9.23
C GLY A 129 0.57 -18.48 9.46
N PHE A 130 -0.44 -18.82 8.67
CA PHE A 130 -1.79 -18.27 8.84
C PHE A 130 -2.46 -18.73 10.12
N TRP A 131 -2.28 -19.99 10.53
CA TRP A 131 -2.84 -20.49 11.80
C TRP A 131 -2.34 -19.69 13.00
N ARG A 132 -1.04 -19.45 13.08
CA ARG A 132 -0.41 -18.67 14.15
C ARG A 132 -0.93 -17.21 14.16
N ALA A 133 -0.92 -16.56 13.01
CA ALA A 133 -1.44 -15.20 12.88
C ALA A 133 -2.94 -15.11 13.20
N THR A 134 -3.72 -16.12 12.82
CA THR A 134 -5.17 -16.19 13.08
C THR A 134 -5.50 -16.31 14.54
N ASP A 135 -4.78 -17.13 15.32
CA ASP A 135 -5.03 -17.30 16.75
C ASP A 135 -4.79 -15.99 17.52
N GLU A 136 -3.67 -15.33 17.21
CA GLU A 136 -3.34 -14.03 17.80
C GLU A 136 -4.37 -12.97 17.44
N GLU A 137 -4.72 -12.87 16.16
CA GLU A 137 -5.66 -11.89 15.64
C GLU A 137 -7.06 -12.07 16.24
N TYR A 138 -7.50 -13.32 16.42
CA TYR A 138 -8.78 -13.62 17.04
C TYR A 138 -8.85 -13.13 18.49
N ARG A 139 -7.79 -13.32 19.26
CA ARG A 139 -7.71 -12.84 20.65
C ARG A 139 -7.80 -11.32 20.71
N GLN A 140 -7.07 -10.64 19.84
CA GLN A 140 -7.10 -9.17 19.74
C GLN A 140 -8.47 -8.66 19.32
N ALA A 141 -9.11 -9.29 18.34
CA ALA A 141 -10.45 -8.93 17.89
C ALA A 141 -11.52 -9.13 18.99
N LEU A 142 -11.43 -10.19 19.79
CA LEU A 142 -12.31 -10.42 20.94
C LEU A 142 -12.13 -9.36 22.02
N GLU A 143 -10.89 -9.02 22.36
CA GLU A 143 -10.59 -7.96 23.33
C GLU A 143 -11.17 -6.63 22.86
N MET A 144 -10.92 -6.26 21.60
CA MET A 144 -11.44 -5.03 21.00
C MET A 144 -12.98 -4.99 21.00
N PHE A 145 -13.63 -6.11 20.68
CA PHE A 145 -15.09 -6.22 20.72
C PHE A 145 -15.64 -6.01 22.14
N SER A 146 -15.02 -6.65 23.13
CA SER A 146 -15.42 -6.52 24.54
C SER A 146 -15.27 -5.09 25.06
N GLN A 147 -14.16 -4.42 24.75
CA GLN A 147 -13.91 -3.03 25.12
C GLN A 147 -14.90 -2.08 24.43
N LYS A 148 -15.18 -2.27 23.14
CA LYS A 148 -16.19 -1.51 22.40
C LYS A 148 -17.58 -1.64 23.04
N GLU A 149 -18.00 -2.85 23.39
CA GLU A 149 -19.29 -3.08 24.02
C GLU A 149 -19.36 -2.44 25.42
N ALA A 150 -18.27 -2.49 26.20
CA ALA A 150 -18.18 -1.80 27.48
C ALA A 150 -18.29 -0.28 27.32
N TYR A 151 -17.59 0.30 26.34
CA TYR A 151 -17.66 1.73 26.02
C TYR A 151 -19.07 2.16 25.60
N LYS A 152 -19.72 1.40 24.72
CA LYS A 152 -21.11 1.66 24.30
C LYS A 152 -22.08 1.70 25.48
N ARG A 153 -21.97 0.72 26.40
CA ARG A 153 -22.78 0.68 27.64
C ARG A 153 -22.50 1.87 28.53
N LYS A 154 -21.23 2.20 28.78
CA LYS A 154 -20.80 3.35 29.59
C LYS A 154 -21.36 4.68 29.05
N LYS A 155 -21.29 4.87 27.73
CA LYS A 155 -21.76 6.09 27.05
C LYS A 155 -23.25 6.05 26.67
N ARG A 156 -23.96 4.97 26.95
CA ARG A 156 -25.39 4.76 26.59
C ARG A 156 -25.67 5.03 25.11
N LEU A 157 -24.71 4.61 24.23
CA LEU A 157 -24.84 4.83 22.79
C LEU A 157 -25.92 3.93 22.21
N LYS A 158 -26.89 4.54 21.51
CA LYS A 158 -27.86 3.80 20.68
C LYS A 158 -27.21 3.59 19.31
N GLU A 159 -27.17 2.34 18.87
CA GLU A 159 -26.63 2.02 17.56
C GLU A 159 -27.62 2.35 16.46
N THR A 160 -27.12 3.04 15.44
CA THR A 160 -27.84 3.29 14.19
C THR A 160 -26.91 2.89 13.04
N GLY A 161 -27.28 1.88 12.27
CA GLY A 161 -26.54 1.46 11.09
C GLY A 161 -25.76 0.16 11.25
N ARG A 162 -24.87 -0.11 10.31
CA ARG A 162 -24.01 -1.28 10.25
C ARG A 162 -22.56 -0.85 10.41
N ASP A 163 -21.76 -1.63 11.12
CA ASP A 163 -20.31 -1.42 11.24
C ASP A 163 -19.56 -1.88 9.99
N PHE A 164 -20.14 -2.81 9.23
CA PHE A 164 -19.52 -3.42 8.05
C PHE A 164 -20.56 -3.63 6.95
N ALA A 165 -20.36 -2.98 5.80
CA ALA A 165 -21.31 -3.05 4.69
C ALA A 165 -21.25 -4.40 3.97
N PRO A 166 -22.40 -4.92 3.50
CA PRO A 166 -22.40 -6.00 2.54
C PRO A 166 -21.75 -5.54 1.23
N ALA A 167 -20.98 -6.40 0.60
CA ALA A 167 -20.41 -6.15 -0.71
C ALA A 167 -20.39 -7.44 -1.53
N LYS A 168 -20.46 -7.31 -2.85
CA LYS A 168 -20.24 -8.42 -3.76
C LYS A 168 -18.76 -8.75 -3.77
N ALA A 169 -18.42 -10.01 -3.49
CA ALA A 169 -17.05 -10.48 -3.53
C ALA A 169 -16.42 -10.31 -4.92
N ALA A 170 -15.29 -9.66 -4.98
CA ALA A 170 -14.53 -9.45 -6.21
C ALA A 170 -13.39 -10.45 -6.35
N ARG A 171 -13.04 -10.81 -7.59
CA ARG A 171 -11.93 -11.71 -7.88
C ARG A 171 -11.08 -11.16 -9.02
N PHE A 172 -9.78 -11.12 -8.78
CA PHE A 172 -8.80 -10.76 -9.80
C PHE A 172 -7.52 -11.60 -9.61
N ILE A 173 -7.30 -12.58 -10.47
CA ILE A 173 -6.12 -13.45 -10.38
C ILE A 173 -5.16 -13.08 -11.51
N GLY A 174 -4.34 -12.07 -11.25
CA GLY A 174 -3.23 -11.71 -12.12
C GLY A 174 -2.09 -12.75 -12.08
N PRO A 175 -1.11 -12.69 -12.98
CA PRO A 175 0.07 -13.54 -12.90
C PRO A 175 0.89 -13.24 -11.64
N ALA A 176 1.59 -14.25 -11.11
CA ALA A 176 2.69 -13.98 -10.19
C ALA A 176 3.87 -13.42 -10.99
N ASP A 177 4.57 -12.46 -10.42
CA ASP A 177 5.78 -11.94 -11.02
C ASP A 177 6.94 -12.90 -10.78
N THR A 178 7.61 -13.30 -11.87
CA THR A 178 8.77 -14.18 -11.89
C THR A 178 9.99 -13.50 -12.48
N ALA A 179 9.95 -12.18 -12.71
CA ALA A 179 11.06 -11.45 -13.29
C ALA A 179 12.35 -11.64 -12.48
N GLU A 180 13.44 -11.83 -13.17
CA GLU A 180 14.76 -11.85 -12.53
C GLU A 180 15.14 -10.43 -12.07
N LEU A 181 15.75 -10.37 -10.89
CA LEU A 181 16.35 -9.15 -10.39
C LEU A 181 17.73 -8.95 -11.02
N ASP A 182 18.20 -7.71 -11.00
CA ASP A 182 19.51 -7.34 -11.49
C ASP A 182 20.60 -8.08 -10.69
N LYS A 183 21.78 -8.31 -11.31
CA LYS A 183 22.88 -8.99 -10.63
C LYS A 183 23.45 -8.12 -9.50
N PRO A 184 23.82 -8.72 -8.35
CA PRO A 184 24.41 -7.97 -7.24
C PRO A 184 25.61 -7.11 -7.64
N GLU A 185 26.48 -7.64 -8.53
CA GLU A 185 27.69 -6.94 -9.00
C GLU A 185 27.35 -5.68 -9.78
N ASP A 186 26.32 -5.74 -10.65
CA ASP A 186 25.86 -4.60 -11.45
C ASP A 186 25.25 -3.53 -10.58
N MET A 187 24.44 -3.92 -9.57
CA MET A 187 23.86 -3.00 -8.61
C MET A 187 24.93 -2.31 -7.76
N ASN A 188 25.92 -3.07 -7.30
CA ASN A 188 27.04 -2.55 -6.53
C ASN A 188 27.86 -1.54 -7.35
N ARG A 189 28.15 -1.87 -8.61
CA ARG A 189 28.83 -0.97 -9.55
C ARG A 189 28.03 0.32 -9.78
N LEU A 190 26.75 0.18 -10.09
CA LEU A 190 25.87 1.33 -10.35
C LEU A 190 25.77 2.26 -9.14
N ALA A 191 25.63 1.73 -7.92
CA ALA A 191 25.58 2.52 -6.70
C ALA A 191 26.88 3.32 -6.48
N ARG A 192 28.04 2.69 -6.72
CA ARG A 192 29.36 3.38 -6.65
C ARG A 192 29.44 4.51 -7.66
N GLU A 193 29.13 4.24 -8.92
CA GLU A 193 29.25 5.22 -9.99
C GLU A 193 28.32 6.41 -9.78
N LEU A 194 27.05 6.17 -9.42
CA LEU A 194 26.08 7.23 -9.12
C LEU A 194 26.55 8.13 -7.96
N SER A 195 27.02 7.52 -6.85
CA SER A 195 27.47 8.32 -5.69
C SER A 195 28.79 9.04 -5.95
N ALA A 196 29.68 8.49 -6.79
CA ALA A 196 30.95 9.09 -7.17
C ALA A 196 30.78 10.39 -7.94
N LEU A 197 29.66 10.59 -8.67
CA LEU A 197 29.35 11.83 -9.36
C LEU A 197 29.39 13.04 -8.43
N GLY A 198 29.04 12.87 -7.16
CA GLY A 198 29.11 13.92 -6.15
C GLY A 198 30.48 14.55 -6.00
N LYS A 199 31.59 13.81 -6.30
CA LYS A 199 32.98 14.31 -6.24
C LYS A 199 33.24 15.49 -7.19
N LYS A 200 32.43 15.65 -8.24
CA LYS A 200 32.52 16.79 -9.17
C LYS A 200 32.05 18.12 -8.54
N TYR A 201 31.35 18.08 -7.40
CA TYR A 201 30.61 19.20 -6.86
C TYR A 201 31.17 19.63 -5.49
N ALA A 202 31.87 20.74 -5.45
CA ALA A 202 32.67 21.19 -4.30
C ALA A 202 31.87 21.54 -3.03
N TYR A 203 30.57 21.80 -3.16
CA TYR A 203 29.77 22.27 -2.03
C TYR A 203 28.92 21.17 -1.39
N LEU A 204 29.00 19.93 -1.89
CA LEU A 204 28.31 18.80 -1.27
C LEU A 204 29.08 18.28 -0.06
N ASP A 205 28.41 18.15 1.09
CA ASP A 205 28.91 17.47 2.29
C ASP A 205 28.59 15.96 2.24
N VAL A 206 27.56 15.56 1.51
CA VAL A 206 27.14 14.15 1.31
C VAL A 206 26.67 13.96 -0.12
N ALA A 207 27.15 12.91 -0.75
CA ALA A 207 26.63 12.36 -2.01
C ALA A 207 26.46 10.84 -1.85
N ARG A 208 25.25 10.39 -1.80
CA ARG A 208 24.90 8.96 -1.58
C ARG A 208 23.91 8.49 -2.64
N ALA A 209 24.09 7.27 -3.10
CA ALA A 209 23.16 6.57 -3.96
C ALA A 209 22.78 5.22 -3.39
N ARG A 210 21.51 4.91 -3.40
CA ARG A 210 20.97 3.58 -3.12
C ARG A 210 20.30 3.04 -4.38
N VAL A 211 20.68 1.85 -4.79
CA VAL A 211 20.10 1.10 -5.90
C VAL A 211 19.40 -0.11 -5.30
N SER A 212 18.15 -0.32 -5.63
CA SER A 212 17.37 -1.45 -5.15
C SER A 212 16.53 -2.07 -6.25
N GLY A 213 16.35 -3.38 -6.20
CA GLY A 213 15.41 -4.14 -6.99
C GLY A 213 14.60 -5.02 -6.05
N GLN A 214 13.28 -5.00 -6.17
CA GLN A 214 12.40 -5.80 -5.33
C GLN A 214 11.30 -6.43 -6.18
N ARG A 215 11.15 -7.74 -6.06
CA ARG A 215 10.03 -8.49 -6.62
C ARG A 215 9.04 -8.78 -5.50
N LEU A 216 7.78 -8.40 -5.71
CA LEU A 216 6.69 -8.49 -4.75
C LEU A 216 5.56 -9.31 -5.36
N ASN A 217 5.13 -10.34 -4.66
CA ASN A 217 3.93 -11.09 -5.01
C ASN A 217 2.96 -11.08 -3.83
N TYR A 218 1.70 -10.81 -4.11
CA TYR A 218 0.63 -10.73 -3.14
C TYR A 218 -0.48 -11.71 -3.49
N TRP A 219 -0.98 -12.40 -2.47
CA TRP A 219 -2.20 -13.22 -2.54
C TRP A 219 -3.15 -12.74 -1.45
N TYR A 220 -4.36 -12.55 -1.81
CA TYR A 220 -5.46 -12.19 -0.91
C TYR A 220 -6.59 -13.21 -1.04
N ALA A 221 -7.18 -13.59 0.09
CA ALA A 221 -8.42 -14.34 0.14
C ALA A 221 -9.21 -13.98 1.40
N ASP A 222 -10.55 -13.94 1.30
CA ASP A 222 -11.45 -13.75 2.42
C ASP A 222 -12.54 -14.82 2.49
N ASN A 223 -13.25 -14.90 3.62
CA ASN A 223 -14.31 -15.86 3.83
C ASN A 223 -15.63 -15.50 3.11
N HIS A 224 -15.74 -14.30 2.55
CA HIS A 224 -16.89 -13.90 1.72
C HIS A 224 -16.69 -14.23 0.24
N GLY A 225 -15.55 -14.81 -0.14
CA GLY A 225 -15.24 -15.26 -1.50
C GLY A 225 -14.40 -14.30 -2.33
N GLY A 226 -13.97 -13.20 -1.76
CA GLY A 226 -12.98 -12.30 -2.37
C GLY A 226 -11.64 -13.01 -2.56
N ALA A 227 -10.97 -12.77 -3.68
CA ALA A 227 -9.63 -13.29 -3.92
C ALA A 227 -8.92 -12.47 -5.00
N TRP A 228 -7.66 -12.10 -4.75
CA TRP A 228 -6.86 -11.48 -5.78
C TRP A 228 -5.37 -11.86 -5.66
N ARG A 229 -4.67 -11.79 -6.77
CA ARG A 229 -3.22 -11.92 -6.85
C ARG A 229 -2.66 -10.81 -7.73
N LEU A 230 -1.59 -10.18 -7.25
CA LEU A 230 -0.80 -9.19 -7.98
C LEU A 230 0.68 -9.50 -7.80
N GLY A 231 1.47 -9.28 -8.84
CA GLY A 231 2.93 -9.36 -8.80
C GLY A 231 3.53 -8.15 -9.48
N HIS A 232 4.58 -7.59 -8.90
CA HIS A 232 5.33 -6.47 -9.44
C HIS A 232 6.82 -6.59 -9.12
N THR A 233 7.64 -6.18 -10.08
CA THR A 233 9.06 -5.89 -9.84
C THR A 233 9.26 -4.38 -9.86
N VAL A 234 9.78 -3.85 -8.77
CA VAL A 234 10.12 -2.42 -8.62
C VAL A 234 11.61 -2.26 -8.52
N ARG A 235 12.19 -1.46 -9.40
CA ARG A 235 13.57 -1.02 -9.35
C ARG A 235 13.62 0.44 -8.99
N SER A 236 14.50 0.80 -8.07
CA SER A 236 14.59 2.19 -7.58
C SER A 236 16.03 2.66 -7.47
N ILE A 237 16.23 3.92 -7.83
CA ILE A 237 17.44 4.68 -7.52
C ILE A 237 17.04 5.81 -6.59
N TYR A 238 17.60 5.82 -5.39
CA TYR A 238 17.39 6.86 -4.40
C TYR A 238 18.68 7.62 -4.18
N LEU A 239 18.66 8.93 -4.45
CA LEU A 239 19.81 9.80 -4.26
C LEU A 239 19.61 10.68 -3.04
N THR A 240 20.67 10.86 -2.27
CA THR A 240 20.72 11.79 -1.14
C THR A 240 21.92 12.72 -1.33
N ALA A 241 21.70 14.02 -1.17
CA ALA A 241 22.74 15.02 -1.09
C ALA A 241 22.54 15.91 0.13
N GLN A 242 23.62 16.34 0.74
CA GLN A 242 23.62 17.39 1.75
C GLN A 242 24.64 18.45 1.40
N LEU A 243 24.32 19.68 1.70
CA LEU A 243 25.27 20.79 1.66
C LEU A 243 25.00 21.77 2.82
N ARG A 244 26.04 22.52 3.15
CA ARG A 244 25.90 23.71 3.98
C ARG A 244 26.00 24.92 3.04
N ASN A 245 24.93 25.70 2.94
CA ASN A 245 24.93 26.86 2.07
C ASN A 245 25.85 27.98 2.61
N LYS A 246 26.11 29.01 1.81
CA LYS A 246 26.98 30.14 2.21
C LYS A 246 26.52 30.87 3.46
N ALA A 247 25.23 30.81 3.78
CA ALA A 247 24.64 31.37 5.00
C ALA A 247 24.75 30.44 6.23
N GLY A 248 25.37 29.25 6.10
CA GLY A 248 25.61 28.29 7.17
C GLY A 248 24.50 27.30 7.43
N TYR A 249 23.39 27.35 6.68
CA TYR A 249 22.28 26.41 6.86
C TYR A 249 22.61 25.08 6.20
N ARG A 250 22.52 23.98 6.97
CA ARG A 250 22.60 22.63 6.46
C ARG A 250 21.27 22.22 5.86
N GLN A 251 21.31 21.72 4.62
CA GLN A 251 20.14 21.28 3.89
C GLN A 251 20.38 19.87 3.36
N ARG A 252 19.32 19.04 3.40
CA ARG A 252 19.30 17.69 2.86
C ARG A 252 18.28 17.63 1.72
N PHE A 253 18.69 17.02 0.63
CA PHE A 253 17.89 16.82 -0.57
C PHE A 253 17.83 15.34 -0.89
N GLU A 254 16.69 14.91 -1.38
CA GLU A 254 16.44 13.52 -1.73
C GLU A 254 15.61 13.46 -3.01
N THR A 255 15.88 12.47 -3.83
CA THR A 255 15.05 12.15 -5.00
C THR A 255 15.02 10.65 -5.21
N GLU A 256 13.95 10.16 -5.85
CA GLU A 256 13.78 8.75 -6.16
C GLU A 256 13.29 8.60 -7.60
N PHE A 257 13.90 7.67 -8.32
CA PHE A 257 13.49 7.23 -9.65
C PHE A 257 13.02 5.79 -9.55
N ASN A 258 11.75 5.54 -9.88
CA ASN A 258 11.15 4.22 -9.81
C ASN A 258 10.85 3.68 -11.21
N TYR A 259 11.13 2.40 -11.41
CA TYR A 259 10.91 1.65 -12.64
C TYR A 259 10.10 0.40 -12.28
N VAL A 260 8.81 0.43 -12.61
CA VAL A 260 7.85 -0.63 -12.26
C VAL A 260 7.69 -1.56 -13.44
N ASP A 261 7.87 -2.85 -13.22
CA ASP A 261 7.75 -3.93 -14.22
C ASP A 261 8.61 -3.70 -15.49
N THR A 262 9.65 -2.90 -15.34
CA THR A 262 10.61 -2.59 -16.41
C THR A 262 12.05 -2.69 -15.88
N PRO A 263 13.04 -3.03 -16.72
CA PRO A 263 14.45 -2.96 -16.35
C PRO A 263 14.88 -1.50 -16.12
N PHE A 264 16.04 -1.33 -15.49
CA PHE A 264 16.69 -0.03 -15.50
C PHE A 264 16.96 0.45 -16.93
N PRO A 265 16.82 1.75 -17.22
CA PRO A 265 17.30 2.34 -18.46
C PRO A 265 18.81 2.12 -18.65
N PRO A 266 19.36 2.40 -19.84
CA PRO A 266 20.79 2.37 -20.05
C PRO A 266 21.54 3.16 -18.96
N GLN A 267 22.64 2.62 -18.49
CA GLN A 267 23.42 3.21 -17.37
C GLN A 267 23.81 4.66 -17.63
N ALA A 268 24.15 5.02 -18.87
CA ALA A 268 24.49 6.40 -19.23
C ALA A 268 23.35 7.38 -18.93
N GLU A 269 22.10 7.01 -19.18
CA GLU A 269 20.91 7.83 -18.87
C GLU A 269 20.75 8.01 -17.35
N LEU A 270 20.98 6.95 -16.57
CA LEU A 270 20.89 7.01 -15.12
C LEU A 270 21.97 7.92 -14.52
N LEU A 271 23.19 7.82 -15.03
CA LEU A 271 24.30 8.67 -14.61
C LEU A 271 24.05 10.13 -14.98
N GLU A 272 23.54 10.40 -16.18
CA GLU A 272 23.19 11.75 -16.61
C GLU A 272 22.12 12.38 -15.71
N LYS A 273 21.03 11.67 -15.43
CA LYS A 273 19.97 12.13 -14.52
C LYS A 273 20.50 12.44 -13.11
N ALA A 274 21.37 11.58 -12.60
CA ALA A 274 21.98 11.77 -11.29
C ALA A 274 22.94 12.97 -11.28
N ASP A 275 23.75 13.14 -12.33
CA ASP A 275 24.69 14.24 -12.46
C ASP A 275 23.95 15.60 -12.52
N GLN A 276 22.89 15.68 -13.34
CA GLN A 276 22.03 16.86 -13.42
C GLN A 276 21.40 17.20 -12.05
N TRP A 277 20.97 16.18 -11.30
CA TRP A 277 20.39 16.38 -9.98
C TRP A 277 21.44 16.89 -8.97
N PHE A 278 22.64 16.29 -8.90
CA PHE A 278 23.72 16.77 -8.04
C PHE A 278 24.18 18.17 -8.40
N ALA A 279 24.23 18.50 -9.70
CA ALA A 279 24.56 19.84 -10.18
C ALA A 279 23.54 20.88 -9.67
N ALA A 280 22.25 20.56 -9.78
CA ALA A 280 21.18 21.44 -9.28
C ALA A 280 21.29 21.67 -7.77
N ILE A 281 21.56 20.63 -6.98
CA ILE A 281 21.76 20.77 -5.55
C ILE A 281 23.00 21.60 -5.21
N ASN A 282 24.13 21.35 -5.89
CA ASN A 282 25.34 22.16 -5.72
C ASN A 282 25.08 23.64 -6.01
N GLY A 283 24.21 23.94 -6.99
CA GLY A 283 23.77 25.30 -7.33
C GLY A 283 23.00 26.04 -6.22
N VAL A 284 22.53 25.33 -5.19
CA VAL A 284 21.85 25.93 -4.02
C VAL A 284 22.85 26.59 -3.05
N TYR A 285 24.17 26.34 -3.18
CA TYR A 285 25.18 26.88 -2.25
C TYR A 285 25.08 28.39 -2.02
N PRO A 286 24.95 29.28 -3.04
CA PRO A 286 24.82 30.72 -2.84
C PRO A 286 23.43 31.17 -2.38
N ALA A 287 22.45 30.28 -2.25
CA ALA A 287 21.08 30.64 -1.90
C ALA A 287 21.01 31.33 -0.53
N ARG A 288 20.23 32.40 -0.47
CA ARG A 288 19.93 33.13 0.75
C ARG A 288 18.68 32.57 1.41
N LYS A 289 18.51 32.88 2.71
CA LYS A 289 17.23 32.62 3.39
C LYS A 289 16.12 33.41 2.66
N ALA A 290 15.06 32.71 2.31
CA ALA A 290 13.89 33.37 1.73
C ALA A 290 13.21 34.25 2.80
N GLU A 291 12.84 35.46 2.43
CA GLU A 291 11.98 36.30 3.24
C GLU A 291 10.54 35.77 3.18
N PRO A 292 9.71 36.03 4.22
CA PRO A 292 8.29 35.71 4.17
C PRO A 292 7.63 36.28 2.90
N TYR A 293 6.97 35.42 2.16
CA TYR A 293 6.33 35.80 0.90
C TYR A 293 4.85 35.43 0.90
N LEU A 294 4.02 36.39 0.56
CA LEU A 294 2.59 36.21 0.34
C LEU A 294 2.26 36.61 -1.12
N GLY A 295 1.89 35.66 -1.94
CA GLY A 295 1.59 35.91 -3.34
C GLY A 295 1.47 34.63 -4.16
N PRO A 296 1.32 34.74 -5.49
CA PRO A 296 1.26 33.58 -6.38
C PRO A 296 2.53 32.74 -6.34
N VAL A 297 2.37 31.43 -6.34
CA VAL A 297 3.49 30.45 -6.32
C VAL A 297 3.32 29.47 -7.47
N LEU A 298 4.38 29.29 -8.25
CA LEU A 298 4.49 28.24 -9.26
C LEU A 298 5.21 27.05 -8.64
N LEU A 299 4.53 25.92 -8.58
CA LEU A 299 5.11 24.66 -8.06
C LEU A 299 5.64 23.81 -9.21
N SER A 300 6.85 23.26 -9.06
CA SER A 300 7.34 22.19 -9.95
C SER A 300 6.42 20.97 -9.86
N PRO A 301 6.39 20.07 -10.86
CA PRO A 301 5.53 18.88 -10.82
C PRO A 301 5.68 18.07 -9.54
N GLN A 302 6.91 17.84 -9.07
CA GLN A 302 7.19 17.10 -7.85
C GLN A 302 6.71 17.84 -6.58
N ALA A 303 6.92 19.17 -6.52
CA ALA A 303 6.42 19.98 -5.41
C ALA A 303 4.88 20.04 -5.40
N ALA A 304 4.24 20.14 -6.56
CA ALA A 304 2.78 20.11 -6.68
C ALA A 304 2.20 18.79 -6.19
N ALA A 305 2.78 17.65 -6.56
CA ALA A 305 2.38 16.34 -6.07
C ALA A 305 2.52 16.23 -4.54
N GLY A 306 3.65 16.69 -3.99
CA GLY A 306 3.88 16.73 -2.55
C GLY A 306 2.89 17.62 -1.80
N PHE A 307 2.58 18.78 -2.35
CA PHE A 307 1.61 19.74 -1.81
C PHE A 307 0.20 19.14 -1.76
N ILE A 308 -0.30 18.57 -2.88
CA ILE A 308 -1.61 17.92 -2.93
C ILE A 308 -1.67 16.72 -1.96
N ARG A 309 -0.64 15.88 -1.93
CA ARG A 309 -0.56 14.76 -0.99
C ARG A 309 -0.65 15.23 0.46
N SER A 310 0.05 16.29 0.83
CA SER A 310 0.08 16.78 2.21
C SER A 310 -1.22 17.47 2.64
N LEU A 311 -1.92 18.13 1.72
CA LEU A 311 -3.15 18.87 2.02
C LEU A 311 -4.41 18.03 1.85
N LEU A 312 -4.48 17.23 0.78
CA LEU A 312 -5.72 16.52 0.43
C LEU A 312 -5.82 15.15 1.12
N VAL A 313 -4.75 14.34 1.03
CA VAL A 313 -4.82 12.95 1.49
C VAL A 313 -5.22 12.80 2.96
N PRO A 314 -4.67 13.57 3.92
CA PRO A 314 -5.11 13.48 5.32
C PRO A 314 -6.58 13.85 5.52
N GLU A 315 -7.11 14.78 4.73
CA GLU A 315 -8.46 15.30 4.88
C GLU A 315 -9.54 14.35 4.32
N ILE A 316 -9.18 13.50 3.36
CA ILE A 316 -10.08 12.52 2.74
C ILE A 316 -9.90 11.10 3.25
N SER A 317 -8.69 10.71 3.72
CA SER A 317 -8.36 9.31 4.03
C SER A 317 -8.95 8.82 5.35
N ASN A 318 -9.20 9.70 6.31
CA ASN A 318 -9.77 9.37 7.62
C ASN A 318 -11.27 9.63 7.65
N THR A 319 -11.99 8.99 6.75
CA THR A 319 -13.46 9.20 6.63
C THR A 319 -14.25 8.46 7.71
N THR A 320 -13.63 7.48 8.37
CA THR A 320 -14.27 6.73 9.45
C THR A 320 -13.97 7.40 10.80
N ALA A 321 -14.98 7.97 11.42
CA ALA A 321 -14.89 8.38 12.82
C ALA A 321 -14.90 7.13 13.70
N LEU A 322 -13.74 6.73 14.18
CA LEU A 322 -13.63 5.63 15.13
C LEU A 322 -14.28 6.03 16.46
N LEU A 323 -15.07 5.14 17.05
CA LEU A 323 -15.42 5.26 18.46
C LEU A 323 -14.12 5.14 19.27
N SER A 324 -13.91 6.03 20.22
CA SER A 324 -12.73 6.00 21.09
C SER A 324 -13.11 6.23 22.53
N ASP A 325 -12.44 5.54 23.44
CA ASP A 325 -12.58 5.75 24.89
C ASP A 325 -11.80 6.97 25.38
N SER A 326 -10.95 7.57 24.54
CA SER A 326 -10.26 8.83 24.81
C SER A 326 -11.00 10.01 24.20
N ASP A 327 -10.92 11.19 24.85
CA ASP A 327 -11.50 12.44 24.36
C ASP A 327 -10.87 12.95 23.05
N GLY A 328 -9.79 12.31 22.60
CA GLY A 328 -9.11 12.57 21.33
C GLY A 328 -9.45 11.58 20.23
N GLY A 329 -10.69 11.09 20.15
CA GLY A 329 -11.14 10.10 19.14
C GLY A 329 -10.54 10.36 17.76
N GLY A 330 -10.22 9.28 17.04
CA GLY A 330 -9.45 9.30 15.79
C GLY A 330 -9.82 10.49 14.90
N THR A 331 -8.81 11.24 14.48
CA THR A 331 -8.96 12.43 13.67
C THR A 331 -9.57 12.06 12.32
N ALA A 332 -10.89 12.09 12.23
CA ALA A 332 -11.55 12.03 10.94
C ALA A 332 -11.11 13.24 10.11
N GLY A 333 -10.82 13.05 8.83
CA GLY A 333 -10.48 14.13 7.92
C GLY A 333 -11.53 15.22 7.95
N LYS A 334 -11.13 16.48 7.86
CA LYS A 334 -12.02 17.65 7.94
C LYS A 334 -13.08 17.67 6.84
N PHE A 335 -12.92 16.85 5.80
CA PHE A 335 -13.86 16.81 4.68
C PHE A 335 -15.06 15.89 4.90
N LYS A 336 -15.09 15.08 5.95
CA LYS A 336 -16.20 14.16 6.23
C LYS A 336 -17.57 14.82 6.25
N ASP A 337 -17.66 16.06 6.77
CA ASP A 337 -18.90 16.80 6.92
C ASP A 337 -19.08 17.87 5.83
N LYS A 338 -18.26 17.85 4.76
CA LYS A 338 -18.24 18.85 3.69
C LYS A 338 -18.75 18.37 2.34
N LEU A 339 -19.40 17.20 2.30
CA LEU A 339 -20.03 16.70 1.07
C LEU A 339 -21.00 17.77 0.50
N GLY A 340 -20.86 18.06 -0.80
CA GLY A 340 -21.61 19.10 -1.50
C GLY A 340 -21.07 20.52 -1.32
N GLN A 341 -20.16 20.74 -0.37
CA GLN A 341 -19.59 22.05 -0.10
C GLN A 341 -18.35 22.32 -0.96
N ARG A 342 -17.99 23.59 -1.09
CA ARG A 342 -16.76 24.02 -1.77
C ARG A 342 -15.55 23.82 -0.85
N VAL A 343 -14.58 23.04 -1.32
CA VAL A 343 -13.31 22.75 -0.61
C VAL A 343 -12.07 23.20 -1.39
N PHE A 344 -12.24 23.47 -2.70
CA PHE A 344 -11.22 24.02 -3.60
C PHE A 344 -11.78 25.17 -4.43
N ALA A 345 -10.88 25.92 -5.09
CA ALA A 345 -11.26 26.94 -6.06
C ALA A 345 -12.08 26.33 -7.22
N PRO A 346 -12.94 27.15 -7.88
CA PRO A 346 -13.60 26.72 -9.11
C PRO A 346 -12.59 26.27 -10.17
N GLY A 347 -12.98 25.29 -11.00
CA GLY A 347 -12.12 24.71 -12.02
C GLY A 347 -11.32 23.48 -11.56
N PHE A 348 -11.12 23.26 -10.25
CA PHE A 348 -10.45 22.04 -9.77
C PHE A 348 -11.39 20.83 -9.81
N THR A 349 -10.91 19.78 -10.47
CA THR A 349 -11.53 18.43 -10.45
C THR A 349 -10.47 17.43 -10.03
N ILE A 350 -10.79 16.61 -9.02
CA ILE A 350 -9.88 15.59 -8.46
C ILE A 350 -10.59 14.25 -8.52
N THR A 351 -9.97 13.30 -9.19
CA THR A 351 -10.48 11.93 -9.35
C THR A 351 -9.44 10.95 -8.81
N ASP A 352 -9.86 10.03 -7.96
CA ASP A 352 -9.10 8.85 -7.59
C ASP A 352 -9.36 7.74 -8.63
N ARG A 353 -8.29 7.19 -9.20
CA ARG A 353 -8.35 6.23 -10.30
C ARG A 353 -7.50 4.99 -10.02
N PRO A 354 -7.92 4.13 -9.11
CA PRO A 354 -7.17 2.93 -8.72
C PRO A 354 -6.98 1.93 -9.87
N LEU A 355 -7.83 1.97 -10.89
CA LEU A 355 -7.73 1.10 -12.07
C LEU A 355 -6.76 1.62 -13.15
N LEU A 356 -6.16 2.78 -12.94
CA LEU A 356 -5.17 3.33 -13.86
C LEU A 356 -3.80 2.68 -13.63
N SER A 357 -3.39 1.76 -14.50
CA SER A 357 -2.11 1.04 -14.37
C SER A 357 -0.90 1.84 -14.88
N SER A 358 -1.12 2.85 -15.75
CA SER A 358 -0.04 3.69 -16.25
C SER A 358 -0.53 5.11 -16.59
N TYR A 359 0.37 6.08 -16.53
CA TYR A 359 0.12 7.46 -16.95
C TYR A 359 1.27 7.95 -17.82
N LYS A 360 0.96 8.39 -19.04
CA LYS A 360 1.94 8.85 -20.05
C LYS A 360 3.12 7.87 -20.23
N GLY A 361 2.83 6.58 -20.30
CA GLY A 361 3.83 5.53 -20.49
C GLY A 361 4.60 5.11 -19.22
N THR A 362 4.33 5.73 -18.07
CA THR A 362 4.93 5.36 -16.79
C THR A 362 3.94 4.49 -16.00
N ALA A 363 4.36 3.30 -15.58
CA ALA A 363 3.58 2.43 -14.72
C ALA A 363 3.36 3.05 -13.34
N LEU A 364 2.16 2.85 -12.79
CA LEU A 364 1.75 3.44 -11.51
C LEU A 364 1.68 2.36 -10.43
N LEU A 365 2.36 2.59 -9.30
CA LEU A 365 2.34 1.72 -8.12
C LEU A 365 0.99 1.73 -7.38
N GLY A 366 0.14 2.72 -7.65
CA GLY A 366 -1.17 2.85 -7.02
C GLY A 366 -2.28 2.03 -7.69
N TYR A 367 -1.96 1.24 -8.72
CA TYR A 367 -2.93 0.36 -9.37
C TYR A 367 -3.34 -0.78 -8.44
N PHE A 368 -4.66 -0.94 -8.22
CA PHE A 368 -5.22 -2.14 -7.59
C PHE A 368 -6.66 -2.39 -8.09
N PRO A 369 -6.99 -3.62 -8.51
CA PRO A 369 -8.32 -3.97 -9.04
C PRO A 369 -9.32 -4.38 -7.96
N VAL A 370 -8.84 -4.80 -6.79
CA VAL A 370 -9.65 -5.23 -5.64
C VAL A 370 -8.96 -4.74 -4.37
N ASP A 371 -9.73 -4.22 -3.44
CA ASP A 371 -9.22 -3.71 -2.17
C ASP A 371 -8.95 -4.83 -1.13
N MET A 372 -8.49 -4.42 0.05
CA MET A 372 -8.16 -5.31 1.17
C MET A 372 -9.40 -5.83 1.94
N GLU A 373 -10.60 -5.46 1.51
CA GLU A 373 -11.89 -5.95 2.04
C GLU A 373 -12.67 -6.76 0.98
N GLY A 374 -12.00 -7.10 -0.14
CA GLY A 374 -12.56 -7.95 -1.20
C GLY A 374 -13.54 -7.24 -2.12
N VAL A 375 -13.50 -5.91 -2.21
CA VAL A 375 -14.37 -5.10 -3.07
C VAL A 375 -13.64 -4.68 -4.34
N ALA A 376 -14.33 -4.72 -5.48
CA ALA A 376 -13.77 -4.22 -6.74
C ALA A 376 -13.50 -2.72 -6.65
N ALA A 377 -12.30 -2.31 -7.02
CA ALA A 377 -11.93 -0.91 -7.07
C ALA A 377 -12.74 -0.14 -8.13
N GLN A 378 -13.00 1.13 -7.87
CA GLN A 378 -13.77 2.01 -8.75
C GLN A 378 -13.12 3.38 -8.85
N ASP A 379 -13.22 3.99 -10.03
CA ASP A 379 -12.83 5.40 -10.20
C ASP A 379 -13.85 6.29 -9.46
N ILE A 380 -13.36 7.20 -8.61
CA ILE A 380 -14.19 8.07 -7.78
C ILE A 380 -13.83 9.51 -8.06
N THR A 381 -14.80 10.37 -8.43
CA THR A 381 -14.60 11.81 -8.48
C THR A 381 -14.80 12.41 -7.10
N LEU A 382 -13.71 12.73 -6.42
CA LEU A 382 -13.71 13.29 -5.07
C LEU A 382 -14.13 14.76 -5.07
N VAL A 383 -13.62 15.53 -6.01
CA VAL A 383 -13.94 16.96 -6.15
C VAL A 383 -14.31 17.24 -7.59
N LYS A 384 -15.43 17.93 -7.80
CA LYS A 384 -15.87 18.41 -9.13
C LYS A 384 -16.10 19.92 -9.09
N ASN A 385 -15.37 20.64 -9.94
CA ASN A 385 -15.42 22.10 -10.00
C ASN A 385 -15.32 22.77 -8.61
N GLY A 386 -14.38 22.32 -7.80
CA GLY A 386 -14.10 22.82 -6.46
C GLY A 386 -15.07 22.36 -5.36
N LYS A 387 -16.13 21.61 -5.67
CA LYS A 387 -17.06 21.04 -4.68
C LYS A 387 -16.71 19.59 -4.38
N LEU A 388 -16.71 19.21 -3.10
CA LEU A 388 -16.55 17.83 -2.67
C LEU A 388 -17.78 17.02 -3.07
N THR A 389 -17.61 16.02 -3.91
CA THR A 389 -18.70 15.19 -4.45
C THR A 389 -18.75 13.81 -3.84
N ASP A 390 -17.61 13.28 -3.42
CA ASP A 390 -17.52 11.94 -2.82
C ASP A 390 -16.29 11.83 -1.91
N LEU A 391 -16.22 10.73 -1.15
CA LEU A 391 -15.10 10.36 -0.29
C LEU A 391 -14.78 8.87 -0.50
N PRO A 392 -13.53 8.44 -0.35
CA PRO A 392 -13.18 7.03 -0.46
C PRO A 392 -13.67 6.28 0.78
N PHE A 393 -14.70 5.45 0.61
CA PHE A 393 -15.22 4.58 1.64
C PHE A 393 -14.77 3.13 1.42
N SER A 394 -14.56 2.41 2.51
CA SER A 394 -14.44 0.97 2.56
C SER A 394 -15.74 0.33 3.07
N ARG A 395 -15.76 -0.99 3.25
CA ARG A 395 -16.88 -1.69 3.90
C ARG A 395 -17.05 -1.31 5.37
N SER A 396 -15.99 -0.81 5.99
CA SER A 396 -16.00 -0.23 7.34
C SER A 396 -16.64 1.15 7.29
N LEU A 397 -17.96 1.23 7.50
CA LEU A 397 -18.73 2.44 7.30
C LEU A 397 -18.57 3.44 8.46
N PRO A 398 -18.45 4.74 8.14
CA PRO A 398 -18.49 5.77 9.17
C PRO A 398 -19.90 5.87 9.76
N ARG A 399 -20.03 5.83 11.08
CA ARG A 399 -21.32 5.89 11.78
C ARG A 399 -22.10 7.21 11.63
N VAL A 400 -21.47 8.22 11.08
CA VAL A 400 -22.01 9.61 11.04
C VAL A 400 -22.44 10.06 9.65
N VAL A 401 -22.11 9.31 8.59
CA VAL A 401 -22.44 9.74 7.21
C VAL A 401 -23.78 9.12 6.80
N LYS A 402 -24.80 9.97 6.72
CA LYS A 402 -26.18 9.60 6.31
C LYS A 402 -26.34 9.18 4.84
N PHE A 403 -25.25 9.10 4.05
CA PHE A 403 -25.34 9.10 2.59
C PHE A 403 -25.15 7.74 1.90
N ARG A 404 -24.58 6.72 2.57
CA ARG A 404 -24.48 5.38 1.99
C ARG A 404 -24.73 4.31 3.03
N THR A 405 -25.65 3.40 2.74
CA THR A 405 -25.93 2.19 3.53
C THR A 405 -25.18 0.96 3.00
N GLU A 406 -24.49 1.11 1.86
CA GLU A 406 -23.79 0.05 1.15
C GLU A 406 -22.43 0.55 0.64
N ALA A 407 -21.47 -0.34 0.57
CA ALA A 407 -20.20 -0.06 -0.11
C ALA A 407 -20.43 0.12 -1.62
N PRO A 408 -19.63 0.91 -2.31
CA PRO A 408 -19.74 1.13 -3.76
C PRO A 408 -19.61 -0.15 -4.56
#